data_f1b04c32c9c2fab37fe5815e94789e76
#
_entry.id   f1b04c32c9c2fab37fe5815e94789e76
#
_cell.length_a   1.000
_cell.length_b   1.000
_cell.length_c   1.000
_cell.angle_alpha   90.00
_cell.angle_beta   90.00
_cell.angle_gamma   90.00
#
_symmetry.space_group_name_H-M   'P 1'
#
loop_
_entity.id
_entity.type
_entity.pdbx_description
1 polymer ?
#
loop_
_entity_poly.entity_id
_entity_poly.type
_entity_poly.pdbx_seq_one_letter_code
_entity_poly.pdbx_strand_id
1 'polypeptide(L)'
;MAAAGRGHPPIDWDSLTFSFTETDRMFVANGSWEDGWSEGLMVDFQPLSLSPAACVLNYGQGLFEGMKARRTPDGRITLFRPEMNARRAAEGAKRLVMPEISESMFIEAVKKVAEENKRWVPPHGKGELYLRPILFGSCLLYTSDAADEQWS
;
A
#
# COMPACT_ATOMS: atom_id res chain seq x y z
N MET A 1 9.00 -23.00 -13.25
CA MET A 1 10.24 -22.39 -13.79
C MET A 1 10.60 -21.23 -12.88
N ALA A 2 11.72 -21.34 -12.15
CA ALA A 2 12.19 -20.27 -11.27
C ALA A 2 12.64 -19.10 -12.14
N ALA A 3 12.11 -17.89 -11.85
CA ALA A 3 12.55 -16.67 -12.51
C ALA A 3 14.03 -16.44 -12.18
N ALA A 4 14.85 -16.42 -13.23
CA ALA A 4 16.27 -16.10 -13.13
C ALA A 4 16.40 -14.72 -12.47
N GLY A 5 17.12 -14.66 -11.34
CA GLY A 5 17.36 -13.43 -10.61
C GLY A 5 17.98 -12.39 -11.53
N ARG A 6 17.27 -11.31 -11.80
CA ARG A 6 17.85 -10.12 -12.43
C ARG A 6 18.89 -9.59 -11.45
N GLY A 7 20.17 -9.68 -11.81
CA GLY A 7 21.26 -9.09 -11.04
C GLY A 7 21.08 -7.58 -10.99
N HIS A 8 20.43 -7.10 -9.94
CA HIS A 8 20.29 -5.66 -9.72
C HIS A 8 21.62 -5.07 -9.26
N PRO A 9 22.02 -3.91 -9.77
CA PRO A 9 23.24 -3.25 -9.31
C PRO A 9 23.16 -2.96 -7.80
N PRO A 10 24.29 -2.87 -7.12
CA PRO A 10 24.33 -2.47 -5.72
C PRO A 10 23.73 -1.07 -5.55
N ILE A 11 22.97 -0.87 -4.46
CA ILE A 11 22.36 0.42 -4.14
C ILE A 11 23.43 1.30 -3.46
N ASP A 12 23.66 2.48 -4.02
CA ASP A 12 24.51 3.48 -3.38
C ASP A 12 23.68 4.25 -2.33
N TRP A 13 23.80 3.81 -1.09
CA TRP A 13 23.05 4.38 0.04
C TRP A 13 23.42 5.83 0.37
N ASP A 14 24.60 6.27 -0.01
CA ASP A 14 25.09 7.62 0.30
C ASP A 14 24.61 8.65 -0.73
N SER A 15 24.21 8.20 -1.91
CA SER A 15 23.61 9.04 -2.96
C SER A 15 22.10 9.17 -2.87
N LEU A 16 21.41 8.36 -2.07
CA LEU A 16 19.97 8.42 -1.92
C LEU A 16 19.56 9.69 -1.18
N THR A 17 18.63 10.42 -1.78
CA THR A 17 18.02 11.63 -1.21
C THR A 17 16.56 11.38 -0.84
N PHE A 18 15.84 12.41 -0.40
CA PHE A 18 14.40 12.36 -0.17
C PHE A 18 13.56 12.25 -1.45
N SER A 19 14.20 12.10 -2.62
CA SER A 19 13.49 11.88 -3.88
C SER A 19 12.85 10.49 -3.92
N PHE A 20 11.74 10.40 -4.66
CA PHE A 20 11.09 9.11 -4.92
C PHE A 20 12.04 8.19 -5.69
N THR A 21 12.20 6.99 -5.16
CA THR A 21 12.98 5.91 -5.80
C THR A 21 12.08 4.68 -5.91
N GLU A 22 11.92 4.18 -7.13
CA GLU A 22 11.14 2.96 -7.36
C GLU A 22 11.81 1.76 -6.70
N THR A 23 11.00 1.01 -5.95
CA THR A 23 11.39 -0.29 -5.39
C THR A 23 10.97 -1.43 -6.33
N ASP A 24 11.26 -2.68 -5.96
CA ASP A 24 11.03 -3.79 -6.88
C ASP A 24 9.56 -4.23 -6.93
N ARG A 25 8.89 -4.25 -5.78
CA ARG A 25 7.59 -4.91 -5.63
C ARG A 25 6.58 -4.06 -4.86
N MET A 26 5.31 -4.22 -5.21
CA MET A 26 4.19 -3.66 -4.45
C MET A 26 3.13 -4.72 -4.18
N PHE A 27 2.36 -4.54 -3.11
CA PHE A 27 1.20 -5.38 -2.79
C PHE A 27 -0.06 -4.72 -3.30
N VAL A 28 -0.91 -5.49 -3.98
CA VAL A 28 -2.20 -5.03 -4.50
C VAL A 28 -3.29 -5.97 -4.05
N ALA A 29 -4.37 -5.41 -3.50
CA ALA A 29 -5.58 -6.13 -3.16
C ALA A 29 -6.80 -5.30 -3.56
N ASN A 30 -7.89 -5.96 -3.92
CA ASN A 30 -9.18 -5.34 -4.19
C ASN A 30 -10.17 -5.73 -3.10
N GLY A 31 -11.02 -4.78 -2.71
CA GLY A 31 -12.09 -5.02 -1.74
C GLY A 31 -13.39 -4.42 -2.20
N SER A 32 -14.50 -5.10 -1.90
CA SER A 32 -15.86 -4.62 -2.10
C SER A 32 -16.70 -4.88 -0.85
N TRP A 33 -17.88 -4.25 -0.78
CA TRP A 33 -18.83 -4.53 0.30
C TRP A 33 -19.49 -5.90 0.15
N GLU A 34 -19.59 -6.41 -1.07
CA GLU A 34 -20.24 -7.68 -1.38
C GLU A 34 -19.31 -8.86 -1.16
N ASP A 35 -18.08 -8.78 -1.72
CA ASP A 35 -17.14 -9.90 -1.74
C ASP A 35 -16.08 -9.85 -0.63
N GLY A 36 -16.00 -8.72 0.08
CA GLY A 36 -14.90 -8.47 1.02
C GLY A 36 -13.58 -8.20 0.31
N TRP A 37 -12.47 -8.52 0.97
CA TRP A 37 -11.12 -8.33 0.44
C TRP A 37 -10.59 -9.58 -0.24
N SER A 38 -9.97 -9.42 -1.41
CA SER A 38 -9.15 -10.47 -2.04
C SER A 38 -7.92 -10.76 -1.17
N GLU A 39 -7.29 -11.93 -1.34
CA GLU A 39 -6.05 -12.28 -0.63
C GLU A 39 -4.89 -11.31 -0.95
N GLY A 40 -5.00 -10.58 -2.05
CA GLY A 40 -3.97 -9.70 -2.55
C GLY A 40 -2.78 -10.42 -3.16
N LEU A 41 -2.01 -9.69 -3.96
CA LEU A 41 -0.87 -10.21 -4.70
C LEU A 41 0.33 -9.27 -4.58
N MET A 42 1.53 -9.85 -4.53
CA MET A 42 2.77 -9.12 -4.78
C MET A 42 2.99 -9.03 -6.29
N VAL A 43 3.11 -7.82 -6.80
CA VAL A 43 3.36 -7.54 -8.22
C VAL A 43 4.61 -6.66 -8.37
N ASP A 44 5.18 -6.58 -9.57
CA ASP A 44 6.25 -5.63 -9.86
C ASP A 44 5.74 -4.20 -9.63
N PHE A 45 6.60 -3.31 -9.14
CA PHE A 45 6.24 -1.90 -8.99
C PHE A 45 5.88 -1.31 -10.36
N GLN A 46 4.68 -0.72 -10.47
CA GLN A 46 4.15 -0.22 -11.73
C GLN A 46 3.09 0.87 -11.51
N PRO A 47 2.79 1.69 -12.53
CA PRO A 47 1.67 2.62 -12.48
C PRO A 47 0.33 1.89 -12.25
N LEU A 48 -0.59 2.55 -11.54
CA LEU A 48 -1.95 2.09 -11.35
C LEU A 48 -2.84 2.64 -12.48
N SER A 49 -3.64 1.78 -13.09
CA SER A 49 -4.67 2.19 -14.06
C SER A 49 -5.97 2.48 -13.32
N LEU A 50 -6.46 3.71 -13.44
CA LEU A 50 -7.69 4.16 -12.80
C LEU A 50 -8.64 4.77 -13.83
N SER A 51 -9.95 4.54 -13.65
CA SER A 51 -10.97 5.28 -14.40
C SER A 51 -10.92 6.78 -14.02
N PRO A 52 -11.09 7.69 -14.99
CA PRO A 52 -11.26 9.13 -14.68
C PRO A 52 -12.42 9.42 -13.72
N ALA A 53 -13.41 8.52 -13.64
CA ALA A 53 -14.55 8.63 -12.72
C ALA A 53 -14.32 7.96 -11.36
N ALA A 54 -13.11 7.49 -11.06
CA ALA A 54 -12.79 6.88 -9.75
C ALA A 54 -13.05 7.86 -8.61
N CYS A 55 -13.65 7.37 -7.52
CA CYS A 55 -14.01 8.19 -6.37
C CYS A 55 -12.82 8.91 -5.75
N VAL A 56 -11.64 8.30 -5.76
CA VAL A 56 -10.42 8.96 -5.25
C VAL A 56 -10.07 10.21 -6.05
N LEU A 57 -10.28 10.22 -7.37
CA LEU A 57 -9.93 11.36 -8.24
C LEU A 57 -10.96 12.48 -8.14
N ASN A 58 -12.25 12.15 -7.98
CA ASN A 58 -13.34 13.13 -8.01
C ASN A 58 -13.74 13.64 -6.63
N TYR A 59 -13.62 12.81 -5.60
CA TYR A 59 -14.11 13.10 -4.24
C TYR A 59 -13.06 12.91 -3.15
N GLY A 60 -11.82 12.59 -3.52
CA GLY A 60 -10.75 12.39 -2.57
C GLY A 60 -10.97 11.19 -1.63
N GLN A 61 -11.78 10.20 -2.06
CA GLN A 61 -12.04 9.00 -1.26
C GLN A 61 -10.77 8.14 -1.17
N GLY A 62 -9.88 8.50 -0.27
CA GLY A 62 -8.63 7.81 -0.10
C GLY A 62 -7.97 8.15 1.23
N LEU A 63 -7.23 7.21 1.76
CA LEU A 63 -6.38 7.38 2.93
C LEU A 63 -5.02 6.73 2.70
N PHE A 64 -4.05 7.13 3.49
CA PHE A 64 -2.76 6.47 3.50
C PHE A 64 -2.25 6.30 4.92
N GLU A 65 -1.35 5.36 5.08
CA GLU A 65 -0.55 5.17 6.26
C GLU A 65 0.94 5.34 5.94
N GLY A 66 1.73 5.55 6.96
CA GLY A 66 3.17 5.65 6.85
C GLY A 66 3.86 4.89 7.96
N MET A 67 4.77 4.00 7.60
CA MET A 67 5.61 3.28 8.55
C MET A 67 6.98 3.02 7.95
N LYS A 68 7.90 2.53 8.78
CA LYS A 68 9.29 2.32 8.40
C LYS A 68 9.72 0.90 8.67
N ALA A 69 10.38 0.29 7.69
CA ALA A 69 11.10 -0.95 7.87
C ALA A 69 12.59 -0.63 8.14
N ARG A 70 13.12 -1.17 9.23
CA ARG A 70 14.48 -0.90 9.71
C ARG A 70 15.29 -2.17 9.78
N ARG A 71 16.57 -2.06 9.45
CA ARG A 71 17.52 -3.14 9.67
C ARG A 71 18.19 -2.97 11.04
N THR A 72 18.12 -4.03 11.84
CA THR A 72 18.78 -4.08 13.14
C THR A 72 20.28 -4.40 12.97
N PRO A 73 21.14 -4.20 14.02
CA PRO A 73 22.56 -4.53 13.95
C PRO A 73 22.84 -5.99 13.60
N ASP A 74 21.95 -6.91 13.98
CA ASP A 74 22.04 -8.35 13.69
C ASP A 74 21.42 -8.73 12.33
N GLY A 75 21.03 -7.72 11.51
CA GLY A 75 20.58 -7.90 10.13
C GLY A 75 19.10 -8.20 9.95
N ARG A 76 18.31 -8.36 11.03
CA ARG A 76 16.86 -8.56 10.94
C ARG A 76 16.16 -7.30 10.46
N ILE A 77 15.01 -7.45 9.79
CA ILE A 77 14.14 -6.35 9.41
C ILE A 77 12.99 -6.29 10.42
N THR A 78 12.72 -5.09 10.93
CA THR A 78 11.67 -4.85 11.92
C THR A 78 10.72 -3.75 11.49
N LEU A 79 9.44 -3.92 11.86
CA LEU A 79 8.39 -2.91 11.77
C LEU A 79 8.00 -2.52 13.19
N PHE A 80 7.81 -1.23 13.44
CA PHE A 80 7.42 -0.76 14.76
C PHE A 80 5.90 -0.57 14.85
N ARG A 81 5.24 -1.35 15.70
CA ARG A 81 3.82 -1.27 16.04
C ARG A 81 2.89 -1.18 14.82
N PRO A 82 3.01 -2.07 13.80
CA PRO A 82 2.18 -2.04 12.60
C PRO A 82 0.68 -2.18 12.89
N GLU A 83 0.30 -2.79 14.04
CA GLU A 83 -1.08 -2.90 14.50
C GLU A 83 -1.75 -1.53 14.73
N MET A 84 -0.99 -0.52 15.12
CA MET A 84 -1.53 0.83 15.32
C MET A 84 -1.84 1.52 13.98
N ASN A 85 -1.03 1.26 12.95
CA ASN A 85 -1.30 1.72 11.60
C ASN A 85 -2.52 1.00 11.02
N ALA A 86 -2.62 -0.33 11.22
CA ALA A 86 -3.77 -1.11 10.77
C ALA A 86 -5.09 -0.59 11.36
N ARG A 87 -5.13 -0.30 12.67
CA ARG A 87 -6.32 0.25 13.35
C ARG A 87 -6.71 1.61 12.79
N ARG A 88 -5.75 2.53 12.60
CA ARG A 88 -6.05 3.84 11.99
C ARG A 88 -6.54 3.71 10.55
N ALA A 89 -5.95 2.79 9.77
CA ALA A 89 -6.42 2.51 8.41
C ALA A 89 -7.87 2.01 8.39
N ALA A 90 -8.23 1.09 9.29
CA ALA A 90 -9.59 0.59 9.43
C ALA A 90 -10.57 1.70 9.84
N GLU A 91 -10.22 2.50 10.86
CA GLU A 91 -11.04 3.65 11.27
C GLU A 91 -11.19 4.69 10.15
N GLY A 92 -10.13 4.96 9.41
CA GLY A 92 -10.15 5.87 8.26
C GLY A 92 -11.02 5.34 7.13
N ALA A 93 -10.94 4.05 6.81
CA ALA A 93 -11.79 3.38 5.82
C ALA A 93 -13.27 3.54 6.18
N LYS A 94 -13.62 3.27 7.43
CA LYS A 94 -14.98 3.44 7.93
C LYS A 94 -15.50 4.88 7.78
N ARG A 95 -14.69 5.89 8.10
CA ARG A 95 -15.06 7.30 7.93
C ARG A 95 -15.29 7.71 6.48
N LEU A 96 -14.56 7.08 5.57
CA LEU A 96 -14.66 7.33 4.13
C LEU A 96 -15.64 6.39 3.42
N VAL A 97 -16.40 5.61 4.18
CA VAL A 97 -17.37 4.63 3.65
C VAL A 97 -16.69 3.70 2.64
N MET A 98 -15.57 3.12 3.06
CA MET A 98 -14.83 2.09 2.32
C MET A 98 -14.81 0.79 3.13
N PRO A 99 -14.70 -0.39 2.49
CA PRO A 99 -14.52 -1.65 3.21
C PRO A 99 -13.31 -1.61 4.14
N GLU A 100 -13.53 -1.99 5.41
CA GLU A 100 -12.45 -2.02 6.41
C GLU A 100 -11.47 -3.15 6.09
N ILE A 101 -10.17 -2.83 6.10
CA ILE A 101 -9.13 -3.86 6.03
C ILE A 101 -8.89 -4.45 7.43
N SER A 102 -8.82 -5.78 7.54
CA SER A 102 -8.53 -6.42 8.82
C SER A 102 -7.09 -6.13 9.29
N GLU A 103 -6.90 -6.09 10.60
CA GLU A 103 -5.57 -5.90 11.20
C GLU A 103 -4.56 -6.94 10.69
N SER A 104 -4.99 -8.21 10.62
CA SER A 104 -4.15 -9.31 10.14
C SER A 104 -3.72 -9.11 8.68
N MET A 105 -4.65 -8.80 7.80
CA MET A 105 -4.37 -8.57 6.37
C MET A 105 -3.43 -7.38 6.16
N PHE A 106 -3.66 -6.28 6.87
CA PHE A 106 -2.77 -5.12 6.81
C PHE A 106 -1.34 -5.46 7.23
N ILE A 107 -1.19 -6.16 8.38
CA ILE A 107 0.12 -6.55 8.90
C ILE A 107 0.82 -7.53 7.96
N GLU A 108 0.11 -8.50 7.39
CA GLU A 108 0.68 -9.42 6.41
C GLU A 108 1.12 -8.71 5.14
N ALA A 109 0.31 -7.79 4.61
CA ALA A 109 0.65 -7.01 3.43
C ALA A 109 1.96 -6.23 3.62
N VAL A 110 2.09 -5.48 4.73
CA VAL A 110 3.30 -4.68 4.98
C VAL A 110 4.53 -5.56 5.26
N LYS A 111 4.37 -6.74 5.87
CA LYS A 111 5.45 -7.72 6.02
C LYS A 111 5.91 -8.28 4.68
N LYS A 112 4.98 -8.69 3.80
CA LYS A 112 5.28 -9.17 2.45
C LYS A 112 6.04 -8.11 1.65
N VAL A 113 5.56 -6.85 1.68
CA VAL A 113 6.24 -5.75 0.99
C VAL A 113 7.65 -5.53 1.52
N ALA A 114 7.85 -5.53 2.84
CA ALA A 114 9.18 -5.36 3.44
C ALA A 114 10.13 -6.52 3.09
N GLU A 115 9.64 -7.76 3.08
CA GLU A 115 10.44 -8.95 2.75
C GLU A 115 10.82 -8.99 1.26
N GLU A 116 9.86 -8.76 0.36
CA GLU A 116 10.10 -8.78 -1.09
C GLU A 116 10.99 -7.62 -1.56
N ASN A 117 11.01 -6.53 -0.78
CA ASN A 117 11.87 -5.36 -1.01
C ASN A 117 13.05 -5.29 -0.03
N LYS A 118 13.45 -6.39 0.59
CA LYS A 118 14.48 -6.39 1.65
C LYS A 118 15.83 -5.81 1.23
N ARG A 119 16.17 -5.85 -0.07
CA ARG A 119 17.38 -5.21 -0.58
C ARG A 119 17.32 -3.69 -0.47
N TRP A 120 16.12 -3.09 -0.45
CA TRP A 120 15.86 -1.67 -0.31
C TRP A 120 15.80 -1.20 1.15
N VAL A 121 15.87 -2.12 2.13
CA VAL A 121 16.02 -1.75 3.54
C VAL A 121 17.48 -1.42 3.80
N PRO A 122 17.83 -0.15 4.07
CA PRO A 122 19.21 0.27 4.26
C PRO A 122 19.94 -0.53 5.34
N PRO A 123 21.27 -0.63 5.29
CA PRO A 123 22.07 -1.13 6.41
C PRO A 123 21.77 -0.34 7.69
N HIS A 124 21.97 -0.99 8.85
CA HIS A 124 21.78 -0.33 10.13
C HIS A 124 22.55 0.99 10.21
N GLY A 125 21.86 2.05 10.62
CA GLY A 125 22.45 3.39 10.73
C GLY A 125 22.49 4.23 9.44
N LYS A 126 22.17 3.65 8.27
CA LYS A 126 22.16 4.38 6.98
C LYS A 126 20.78 4.93 6.58
N GLY A 127 19.71 4.55 7.30
CA GLY A 127 18.36 4.99 7.00
C GLY A 127 17.31 3.91 7.17
N GLU A 128 16.16 4.10 6.54
CA GLU A 128 14.98 3.25 6.68
C GLU A 128 14.23 3.16 5.36
N LEU A 129 13.61 2.01 5.08
CA LEU A 129 12.67 1.89 3.97
C LEU A 129 11.30 2.41 4.43
N TYR A 130 10.79 3.45 3.77
CA TYR A 130 9.45 3.97 4.04
C TYR A 130 8.39 3.15 3.33
N LEU A 131 7.42 2.63 4.06
CA LEU A 131 6.27 1.90 3.54
C LEU A 131 5.05 2.82 3.52
N ARG A 132 4.38 2.89 2.37
CA ARG A 132 3.19 3.71 2.14
C ARG A 132 1.99 2.85 1.75
N PRO A 133 1.25 2.26 2.71
CA PRO A 133 -0.07 1.70 2.42
C PRO A 133 -1.03 2.80 1.98
N ILE A 134 -1.74 2.56 0.89
CA ILE A 134 -2.75 3.46 0.34
C ILE A 134 -4.04 2.64 0.19
N LEU A 135 -5.14 3.19 0.67
CA LEU A 135 -6.48 2.65 0.45
C LEU A 135 -7.33 3.73 -0.23
N PHE A 136 -7.96 3.40 -1.35
CA PHE A 136 -8.73 4.37 -2.10
C PHE A 136 -9.87 3.73 -2.89
N GLY A 137 -10.93 4.51 -3.14
CA GLY A 137 -12.07 4.14 -3.97
C GLY A 137 -11.70 4.21 -5.45
N SER A 138 -11.57 3.05 -6.08
CA SER A 138 -11.29 2.91 -7.53
C SER A 138 -12.56 2.77 -8.37
N CYS A 139 -13.71 2.51 -7.73
CA CYS A 139 -14.99 2.32 -8.40
C CYS A 139 -15.59 3.65 -8.89
N LEU A 140 -16.45 3.53 -9.89
CA LEU A 140 -17.32 4.61 -10.33
C LEU A 140 -18.34 4.91 -9.22
N LEU A 141 -18.67 6.18 -9.04
CA LEU A 141 -19.87 6.54 -8.30
C LEU A 141 -21.08 6.00 -9.07
N TYR A 142 -21.80 5.13 -8.41
CA TYR A 142 -23.16 4.81 -8.84
C TYR A 142 -24.05 5.98 -8.36
N THR A 143 -24.21 6.99 -9.21
CA THR A 143 -25.12 8.12 -8.96
C THR A 143 -26.45 7.86 -9.60
N SER A 144 -27.01 6.65 -9.49
CA SER A 144 -28.28 6.40 -10.14
C SER A 144 -29.48 6.97 -9.37
N ASP A 145 -29.41 7.13 -8.06
CA ASP A 145 -30.64 7.40 -7.31
C ASP A 145 -30.84 8.87 -6.87
N ALA A 146 -29.77 9.64 -6.70
CA ALA A 146 -29.90 11.01 -6.20
C ALA A 146 -30.29 12.03 -7.28
N ALA A 147 -30.03 11.76 -8.56
CA ALA A 147 -30.39 12.66 -9.66
C ALA A 147 -31.82 12.40 -10.20
N ASP A 148 -32.28 11.16 -10.12
CA ASP A 148 -33.61 10.78 -10.63
C ASP A 148 -34.73 11.14 -9.67
N GLU A 149 -34.46 11.30 -8.38
CA GLU A 149 -35.47 11.72 -7.39
C GLU A 149 -35.73 13.22 -7.36
N GLN A 150 -34.93 14.07 -8.01
CA GLN A 150 -35.14 15.54 -8.02
C GLN A 150 -35.97 16.06 -9.20
N TRP A 151 -36.44 15.22 -10.11
CA TRP A 151 -37.15 15.62 -11.31
C TRP A 151 -38.51 14.92 -11.49
N SER A 152 -39.12 14.40 -10.43
CA SER A 152 -40.49 13.89 -10.45
C SER A 152 -41.44 14.79 -9.67
#